data_6ecfbec6c33b5061a7bdae99e6a7eafe
#
_entry.id   6ecfbec6c33b5061a7bdae99e6a7eafe
#
_cell.length_a   1.000
_cell.length_b   1.000
_cell.length_c   1.000
_cell.angle_alpha   90.00
_cell.angle_beta   90.00
_cell.angle_gamma   90.00
#
_symmetry.space_group_name_H-M   'P 1'
#
loop_
_entity.id
_entity.type
_entity.pdbx_description
1 polymer ?
#
loop_
_entity_poly.entity_id
_entity_poly.type
_entity_poly.pdbx_seq_one_letter_code
_entity_poly.pdbx_strand_id
1 'polypeptide(L)'
;MKERIAIIGGTGLERMLETSSKVEVVTPYGPSQPIYSARIGGFPVKFMHRHGPGHEIPPHMVNYRANIWALKRMGVERILATNAVGAINPGYTPGDLVIPHDIIDLTRRRSSSFYDGPPVHHVDFSQPYCPELRDSL
;
A
#
# COMPACT_ATOMS: atom_id res chain seq x y z
N MET A 1 10.63 1.13 19.55
CA MET A 1 10.26 0.03 18.63
C MET A 1 10.42 0.53 17.21
N LYS A 2 10.95 -0.29 16.29
CA LYS A 2 11.04 0.06 14.87
C LYS A 2 9.66 -0.06 14.23
N GLU A 3 9.29 0.91 13.39
CA GLU A 3 8.03 0.93 12.65
C GLU A 3 8.11 -0.06 11.47
N ARG A 4 7.81 -1.34 11.71
CA ARG A 4 7.92 -2.41 10.71
C ARG A 4 6.66 -2.61 9.88
N ILE A 5 5.57 -1.98 10.29
CA ILE A 5 4.28 -2.05 9.61
C ILE A 5 4.02 -0.73 8.90
N ALA A 6 3.58 -0.79 7.67
CA ALA A 6 3.06 0.37 6.97
C ALA A 6 1.59 0.20 6.61
N ILE A 7 0.89 1.33 6.57
CA ILE A 7 -0.48 1.43 6.07
C ILE A 7 -0.47 2.32 4.85
N ILE A 8 -0.96 1.82 3.74
CA ILE A 8 -1.23 2.62 2.53
C ILE A 8 -2.73 2.87 2.50
N GLY A 9 -3.13 4.08 2.87
CA GLY A 9 -4.54 4.46 3.03
C GLY A 9 -5.09 5.25 1.85
N GLY A 10 -6.39 5.10 1.64
CA GLY A 10 -7.20 6.04 0.88
C GLY A 10 -7.71 7.17 1.79
N THR A 11 -8.69 7.93 1.28
CA THR A 11 -9.30 9.06 1.98
C THR A 11 -10.00 8.63 3.28
N GLY A 12 -9.77 9.37 4.35
CA GLY A 12 -10.48 9.21 5.62
C GLY A 12 -9.68 8.53 6.72
N LEU A 13 -8.75 7.63 6.39
CA LEU A 13 -7.96 6.92 7.40
C LEU A 13 -6.99 7.85 8.14
N GLU A 14 -6.52 8.91 7.50
CA GLU A 14 -5.63 9.92 8.08
C GLU A 14 -6.20 10.59 9.33
N ARG A 15 -7.53 10.67 9.45
CA ARG A 15 -8.20 11.26 10.62
C ARG A 15 -8.04 10.45 11.90
N MET A 16 -7.66 9.20 11.77
CA MET A 16 -7.46 8.27 12.88
C MET A 16 -6.01 8.21 13.34
N LEU A 17 -5.11 8.95 12.67
CA LEU A 17 -3.68 8.84 12.87
C LEU A 17 -3.11 10.08 13.56
N GLU A 18 -2.35 9.85 14.61
CA GLU A 18 -1.44 10.84 15.16
C GLU A 18 -0.13 10.80 14.37
N THR A 19 0.05 11.75 13.46
CA THR A 19 1.27 11.84 12.65
C THR A 19 2.30 12.75 13.31
N SER A 20 3.58 12.34 13.28
CA SER A 20 4.66 13.08 13.95
C SER A 20 5.72 13.62 13.00
N SER A 21 6.10 12.89 11.97
CA SER A 21 7.14 13.31 11.02
C SER A 21 6.78 12.87 9.61
N LYS A 22 7.31 13.61 8.64
CA LYS A 22 7.12 13.38 7.21
C LYS A 22 8.48 13.18 6.54
N VAL A 23 8.61 12.17 5.71
CA VAL A 23 9.79 11.91 4.88
C VAL A 23 9.37 11.61 3.46
N GLU A 24 10.08 12.17 2.50
CA GLU A 24 9.99 11.82 1.08
C GLU A 24 11.29 11.13 0.66
N VAL A 25 11.18 10.03 -0.07
CA VAL A 25 12.33 9.23 -0.48
C VAL A 25 12.49 9.30 -2.00
N VAL A 26 13.67 9.71 -2.44
CA VAL A 26 14.05 9.58 -3.85
C VAL A 26 14.48 8.14 -4.09
N THR A 27 13.86 7.51 -5.07
CA THR A 27 14.07 6.10 -5.39
C THR A 27 14.58 5.94 -6.83
N PRO A 28 15.09 4.78 -7.23
CA PRO A 28 15.43 4.50 -8.63
C PRO A 28 14.23 4.61 -9.59
N TYR A 29 13.02 4.63 -9.06
CA TYR A 29 11.76 4.74 -9.81
C TYR A 29 11.16 6.16 -9.77
N GLY A 30 11.90 7.14 -9.26
CA GLY A 30 11.44 8.50 -9.00
C GLY A 30 11.04 8.73 -7.53
N PRO A 31 10.46 9.88 -7.18
CA PRO A 31 10.06 10.20 -5.82
C PRO A 31 8.91 9.31 -5.34
N SER A 32 8.97 8.91 -4.07
CA SER A 32 7.84 8.27 -3.40
C SER A 32 6.78 9.29 -2.99
N GLN A 33 5.59 8.80 -2.65
CA GLN A 33 4.66 9.60 -1.85
C GLN A 33 5.26 9.87 -0.47
N PRO A 34 4.84 10.98 0.19
CA PRO A 34 5.22 11.26 1.56
C PRO A 34 4.89 10.10 2.51
N ILE A 35 5.87 9.72 3.31
CA ILE A 35 5.75 8.68 4.33
C ILE A 35 5.74 9.36 5.70
N TYR A 36 4.71 9.11 6.45
CA TYR A 36 4.51 9.67 7.78
C TYR A 36 4.85 8.63 8.84
N SER A 37 5.54 9.04 9.91
CA SER A 37 5.53 8.28 11.16
C SER A 37 4.24 8.56 11.89
N ALA A 38 3.52 7.53 12.28
CA ALA A 38 2.21 7.64 12.89
C ALA A 38 2.05 6.63 14.04
N ARG A 39 0.96 6.79 14.80
CA ARG A 39 0.53 5.82 15.82
C ARG A 39 -0.93 5.45 15.61
N ILE A 40 -1.22 4.18 15.84
CA ILE A 40 -2.59 3.64 15.90
C ILE A 40 -2.71 2.85 17.20
N GLY A 41 -3.59 3.26 18.09
CA GLY A 41 -3.75 2.60 19.39
C GLY A 41 -2.44 2.52 20.19
N GLY A 42 -1.55 3.52 20.03
CA GLY A 42 -0.23 3.55 20.65
C GLY A 42 0.86 2.79 19.90
N PHE A 43 0.54 1.98 18.88
CA PHE A 43 1.52 1.22 18.09
C PHE A 43 2.12 2.09 16.98
N PRO A 44 3.47 2.12 16.84
CA PRO A 44 4.13 2.90 15.80
C PRO A 44 3.98 2.22 14.44
N VAL A 45 3.55 3.01 13.44
CA VAL A 45 3.37 2.58 12.06
C VAL A 45 3.92 3.62 11.09
N LYS A 46 4.26 3.20 9.87
CA LYS A 46 4.40 4.12 8.74
C LYS A 46 3.05 4.28 8.06
N PHE A 47 2.75 5.49 7.64
CA PHE A 47 1.53 5.78 6.89
C PHE A 47 1.87 6.48 5.57
N MET A 48 1.13 6.15 4.52
CA MET A 48 1.27 6.77 3.21
C MET A 48 -0.10 6.98 2.58
N HIS A 49 -0.33 8.18 2.06
CA HIS A 49 -1.51 8.45 1.22
C HIS A 49 -1.27 7.90 -0.19
N ARG A 50 -2.12 6.97 -0.65
CA ARG A 50 -1.98 6.38 -1.99
C ARG A 50 -2.07 7.43 -3.09
N HIS A 51 -3.00 8.36 -2.96
CA HIS A 51 -3.31 9.38 -3.96
C HIS A 51 -2.73 10.76 -3.63
N GLY A 52 -1.74 10.83 -2.72
CA GLY A 52 -1.23 12.07 -2.16
C GLY A 52 -2.09 12.65 -1.04
N PRO A 53 -1.53 13.56 -0.21
CA PRO A 53 -2.24 14.12 0.94
C PRO A 53 -3.50 14.90 0.58
N GLY A 54 -3.52 15.53 -0.60
CA GLY A 54 -4.65 16.28 -1.14
C GLY A 54 -5.55 15.46 -2.07
N HIS A 55 -5.31 14.14 -2.19
CA HIS A 55 -6.01 13.26 -3.13
C HIS A 55 -5.89 13.72 -4.60
N GLU A 56 -4.74 14.29 -4.94
CA GLU A 56 -4.46 14.93 -6.23
C GLU A 56 -3.94 13.96 -7.31
N ILE A 57 -3.49 12.75 -6.93
CA ILE A 57 -2.89 11.80 -7.85
C ILE A 57 -3.91 10.76 -8.31
N PRO A 58 -4.30 10.74 -9.58
CA PRO A 58 -5.22 9.74 -10.09
C PRO A 58 -4.60 8.34 -10.07
N PRO A 59 -5.41 7.26 -10.00
CA PRO A 59 -4.94 5.90 -9.80
C PRO A 59 -3.87 5.42 -10.80
N HIS A 60 -3.95 5.83 -12.06
CA HIS A 60 -3.02 5.44 -13.12
C HIS A 60 -1.68 6.21 -13.08
N MET A 61 -1.60 7.29 -12.29
CA MET A 61 -0.39 8.10 -12.10
C MET A 61 0.35 7.79 -10.80
N VAL A 62 -0.23 6.97 -9.92
CA VAL A 62 0.44 6.57 -8.68
C VAL A 62 1.71 5.78 -8.99
N ASN A 63 2.84 6.24 -8.45
CA ASN A 63 4.12 5.54 -8.61
C ASN A 63 4.26 4.41 -7.58
N TYR A 64 3.60 3.27 -7.86
CA TYR A 64 3.57 2.13 -6.95
C TYR A 64 4.98 1.59 -6.66
N ARG A 65 5.87 1.53 -7.67
CA ARG A 65 7.25 1.03 -7.49
C ARG A 65 8.04 1.91 -6.53
N ALA A 66 8.00 3.22 -6.71
CA ALA A 66 8.68 4.15 -5.81
C ALA A 66 8.15 4.01 -4.36
N ASN A 67 6.83 3.92 -4.21
CA ASN A 67 6.19 3.82 -2.91
C ASN A 67 6.60 2.56 -2.15
N ILE A 68 6.51 1.40 -2.78
CA ILE A 68 6.88 0.11 -2.16
C ILE A 68 8.39 0.05 -1.88
N TRP A 69 9.21 0.51 -2.82
CA TRP A 69 10.66 0.56 -2.64
C TRP A 69 11.06 1.43 -1.43
N ALA A 70 10.46 2.62 -1.31
CA ALA A 70 10.73 3.53 -0.21
C ALA A 70 10.36 2.92 1.14
N LEU A 71 9.18 2.30 1.26
CA LEU A 71 8.77 1.60 2.48
C LEU A 71 9.74 0.47 2.85
N LYS A 72 10.18 -0.33 1.86
CA LYS A 72 11.18 -1.38 2.07
C LYS A 72 12.50 -0.81 2.58
N ARG A 73 12.98 0.29 2.01
CA ARG A 73 14.23 0.97 2.45
C ARG A 73 14.12 1.52 3.87
N MET A 74 12.95 1.89 4.32
CA MET A 74 12.68 2.34 5.69
C MET A 74 12.52 1.17 6.69
N GLY A 75 12.70 -0.07 6.27
CA GLY A 75 12.64 -1.25 7.13
C GLY A 75 11.24 -1.78 7.38
N VAL A 76 10.27 -1.38 6.55
CA VAL A 76 8.91 -1.94 6.58
C VAL A 76 8.95 -3.39 6.11
N GLU A 77 8.31 -4.27 6.85
CA GLU A 77 8.24 -5.71 6.57
C GLU A 77 6.84 -6.16 6.16
N ARG A 78 5.81 -5.43 6.62
CA ARG A 78 4.39 -5.73 6.36
C ARG A 78 3.65 -4.48 5.92
N ILE A 79 2.79 -4.61 4.93
CA ILE A 79 1.99 -3.51 4.39
C ILE A 79 0.52 -3.90 4.43
N LEU A 80 -0.30 -3.05 5.04
CA LEU A 80 -1.74 -3.10 4.98
C LEU A 80 -2.22 -2.01 4.01
N ALA A 81 -2.97 -2.37 2.99
CA ALA A 81 -3.51 -1.41 2.04
C ALA A 81 -5.04 -1.41 2.08
N THR A 82 -5.64 -0.25 2.28
CA THR A 82 -7.09 -0.11 2.30
C THR A 82 -7.61 0.48 1.00
N ASN A 83 -8.72 -0.05 0.49
CA ASN A 83 -9.39 0.43 -0.71
C ASN A 83 -10.90 0.45 -0.47
N ALA A 84 -11.56 1.50 -0.93
CA ALA A 84 -13.00 1.47 -1.11
C ALA A 84 -13.31 0.90 -2.50
N VAL A 85 -14.22 -0.06 -2.57
CA VAL A 85 -14.59 -0.75 -3.81
C VAL A 85 -16.11 -0.89 -3.93
N GLY A 86 -16.61 -1.00 -5.16
CA GLY A 86 -17.98 -1.41 -5.39
C GLY A 86 -18.10 -2.93 -5.36
N ALA A 87 -19.06 -3.45 -4.62
CA ALA A 87 -19.34 -4.88 -4.61
C ALA A 87 -20.18 -5.28 -5.84
N ILE A 88 -19.73 -6.33 -6.55
CA ILE A 88 -20.50 -6.97 -7.61
C ILE A 88 -21.38 -8.06 -7.01
N ASN A 89 -20.89 -8.75 -5.99
CA ASN A 89 -21.65 -9.78 -5.28
C ASN A 89 -22.71 -9.11 -4.38
N PRO A 90 -24.02 -9.41 -4.57
CA PRO A 90 -25.11 -8.81 -3.79
C PRO A 90 -25.12 -9.25 -2.32
N GLY A 91 -24.30 -10.22 -1.93
CA GLY A 91 -24.15 -10.64 -0.53
C GLY A 91 -23.37 -9.65 0.32
N TYR A 92 -22.71 -8.65 -0.28
CA TYR A 92 -22.00 -7.61 0.45
C TYR A 92 -22.82 -6.33 0.54
N THR A 93 -22.68 -5.64 1.69
CA THR A 93 -23.34 -4.36 1.95
C THR A 93 -22.31 -3.26 2.19
N PRO A 94 -22.68 -1.98 2.02
CA PRO A 94 -21.80 -0.86 2.36
C PRO A 94 -21.34 -0.93 3.82
N GLY A 95 -20.04 -0.89 4.04
CA GLY A 95 -19.41 -1.00 5.35
C GLY A 95 -18.80 -2.37 5.65
N ASP A 96 -19.08 -3.38 4.83
CA ASP A 96 -18.42 -4.68 4.96
C ASP A 96 -16.92 -4.57 4.68
N LEU A 97 -16.13 -5.27 5.48
CA LEU A 97 -14.70 -5.42 5.29
C LEU A 97 -14.41 -6.76 4.64
N VAL A 98 -13.68 -6.73 3.53
CA VAL A 98 -13.32 -7.92 2.78
C VAL A 98 -11.80 -8.04 2.70
N ILE A 99 -11.26 -9.19 3.12
CA ILE A 99 -9.84 -9.50 3.04
C ILE A 99 -9.65 -10.50 1.89
N PRO A 100 -9.13 -10.07 0.74
CA PRO A 100 -8.99 -10.93 -0.43
C PRO A 100 -7.90 -11.98 -0.22
N HIS A 101 -8.06 -13.15 -0.84
CA HIS A 101 -7.02 -14.18 -0.88
C HIS A 101 -6.28 -14.22 -2.21
N ASP A 102 -6.91 -13.73 -3.27
CA ASP A 102 -6.38 -13.71 -4.62
C ASP A 102 -6.89 -12.49 -5.39
N ILE A 103 -6.35 -12.27 -6.59
CA ILE A 103 -6.64 -11.12 -7.43
C ILE A 103 -6.62 -11.50 -8.91
N ILE A 104 -7.53 -10.92 -9.68
CA ILE A 104 -7.45 -10.86 -11.12
C ILE A 104 -7.05 -9.44 -11.51
N ASP A 105 -5.84 -9.26 -11.99
CA ASP A 105 -5.33 -7.94 -12.37
C ASP A 105 -5.69 -7.62 -13.82
N LEU A 106 -6.69 -6.75 -13.99
CA LEU A 106 -7.11 -6.22 -15.28
C LEU A 106 -6.58 -4.80 -15.51
N THR A 107 -5.69 -4.30 -14.66
CA THR A 107 -5.14 -2.95 -14.80
C THR A 107 -4.25 -2.83 -16.03
N ARG A 108 -4.26 -1.64 -16.63
CA ARG A 108 -3.44 -1.31 -17.81
C ARG A 108 -2.74 0.02 -17.59
N ARG A 109 -1.70 0.27 -18.39
CA ARG A 109 -0.92 1.53 -18.38
C ARG A 109 -0.18 1.79 -17.07
N ARG A 110 0.18 0.73 -16.35
CA ARG A 110 1.01 0.76 -15.14
C ARG A 110 2.21 -0.15 -15.29
N SER A 111 3.31 0.22 -14.64
CA SER A 111 4.41 -0.72 -14.46
C SER A 111 3.96 -1.83 -13.50
N SER A 112 3.97 -3.06 -13.97
CA SER A 112 3.50 -4.24 -13.21
C SER A 112 4.62 -4.99 -12.48
N SER A 113 5.88 -4.59 -12.69
CA SER A 113 7.03 -5.31 -12.16
C SER A 113 8.13 -4.35 -11.71
N PHE A 114 8.97 -4.82 -10.80
CA PHE A 114 10.27 -4.23 -10.47
C PHE A 114 11.39 -4.71 -11.39
N TYR A 115 11.14 -5.75 -12.19
CA TYR A 115 12.11 -6.46 -13.01
C TYR A 115 11.90 -6.13 -14.49
N ASP A 116 12.36 -4.94 -14.90
CA ASP A 116 12.15 -4.41 -16.26
C ASP A 116 13.30 -4.75 -17.23
N GLY A 117 14.26 -5.58 -16.80
CA GLY A 117 15.44 -5.91 -17.61
C GLY A 117 16.09 -7.25 -17.21
N PRO A 118 17.21 -7.61 -17.89
CA PRO A 118 17.93 -8.82 -17.58
C PRO A 118 18.59 -8.76 -16.19
N PRO A 119 18.74 -9.91 -15.49
CA PRO A 119 18.22 -11.22 -15.89
C PRO A 119 16.70 -11.33 -15.76
N VAL A 120 16.11 -12.28 -16.47
CA VAL A 120 14.68 -12.58 -16.34
C VAL A 120 14.38 -13.12 -14.95
N HIS A 121 13.36 -12.56 -14.31
CA HIS A 121 12.86 -12.99 -13.00
C HIS A 121 11.44 -13.55 -13.15
N HIS A 122 11.24 -14.75 -12.65
CA HIS A 122 9.90 -15.34 -12.48
C HIS A 122 9.48 -15.18 -11.03
N VAL A 123 8.47 -14.35 -10.79
CA VAL A 123 7.92 -14.16 -9.47
C VAL A 123 6.74 -15.10 -9.28
N ASP A 124 6.76 -15.91 -8.22
CA ASP A 124 5.59 -16.70 -7.84
C ASP A 124 4.47 -15.75 -7.38
N PHE A 125 3.33 -15.82 -8.04
CA PHE A 125 2.16 -15.03 -7.77
C PHE A 125 0.93 -15.87 -7.41
N SER A 126 1.16 -17.14 -7.03
CA SER A 126 0.10 -18.07 -6.63
C SER A 126 -0.57 -17.69 -5.31
N GLN A 127 0.13 -16.92 -4.46
CA GLN A 127 -0.38 -16.36 -3.21
C GLN A 127 0.02 -14.87 -3.11
N PRO A 128 -0.72 -13.96 -3.76
CA PRO A 128 -0.33 -12.55 -3.82
C PRO A 128 -0.45 -11.81 -2.49
N TYR A 129 -1.25 -12.34 -1.55
CA TYR A 129 -1.43 -11.78 -0.22
C TYR A 129 -0.83 -12.68 0.86
N CYS A 130 -0.22 -12.07 1.87
CA CYS A 130 0.41 -12.77 2.98
C CYS A 130 -0.61 -13.59 3.79
N PRO A 131 -0.49 -14.92 3.87
CA PRO A 131 -1.43 -15.76 4.64
C PRO A 131 -1.50 -15.36 6.12
N GLU A 132 -0.34 -15.13 6.76
CA GLU A 132 -0.29 -14.74 8.19
C GLU A 132 -1.07 -13.46 8.48
N LEU A 133 -0.97 -12.44 7.59
CA LEU A 133 -1.72 -11.20 7.77
C LEU A 133 -3.21 -11.42 7.54
N ARG A 134 -3.57 -12.24 6.54
CA ARG A 134 -4.97 -12.57 6.27
C ARG A 134 -5.63 -13.28 7.45
N ASP A 135 -4.92 -14.23 8.04
CA ASP A 135 -5.43 -15.00 9.19
C ASP A 135 -5.52 -14.16 10.47
N SER A 136 -4.79 -13.03 10.52
CA SER A 136 -4.78 -12.12 11.66
C SER A 136 -5.82 -11.00 11.56
N LEU A 137 -6.41 -10.77 10.39
CA LEU A 137 -7.36 -9.70 10.09
C LEU A 137 -8.79 -10.23 10.00
#